data_48975b07b98a39319b2cebce1b39cf01
#
_entry.id   48975b07b98a39319b2cebce1b39cf01
#
_cell.length_a   1.000
_cell.length_b   1.000
_cell.length_c   1.000
_cell.angle_alpha   90.00
_cell.angle_beta   90.00
_cell.angle_gamma   90.00
#
_symmetry.space_group_name_H-M   'P 1'
#
loop_
_entity.id
_entity.type
_entity.pdbx_description
1 polymer ?
#
loop_
_entity_poly.entity_id
_entity_poly.type
_entity_poly.pdbx_seq_one_letter_code
_entity_poly.pdbx_strand_id
1 'polypeptide(L)'
;MSALTEPDELRRRVEQVRWFHTIELGHGVTTPGATDPSVFVPRLCLPDLAGRSVLDVGAWDGYFSFEAERRGAARVVATDSYSWGGGGWGTQACFRMARDALGSHVEDVRLDVMDLDPGL
;
A
#
# COMPACT_ATOMS: atom_id res chain seq x y z
N MET A 1 -28.97 -18.04 7.18
CA MET A 1 -27.52 -17.85 7.30
C MET A 1 -27.23 -16.36 7.04
N SER A 2 -26.69 -15.67 8.00
CA SER A 2 -26.37 -14.28 7.82
C SER A 2 -25.06 -14.15 7.04
N ALA A 3 -25.07 -13.26 6.03
CA ALA A 3 -23.85 -12.92 5.33
C ALA A 3 -22.93 -12.11 6.27
N LEU A 4 -21.62 -12.29 6.13
CA LEU A 4 -20.67 -11.45 6.81
C LEU A 4 -20.81 -10.01 6.30
N THR A 5 -20.63 -9.03 7.18
CA THR A 5 -20.54 -7.64 6.76
C THR A 5 -19.25 -7.44 5.94
N GLU A 6 -19.22 -6.38 5.13
CA GLU A 6 -18.00 -6.05 4.38
C GLU A 6 -16.78 -5.86 5.30
N PRO A 7 -16.90 -5.16 6.47
CA PRO A 7 -15.79 -5.08 7.41
C PRO A 7 -15.36 -6.42 7.98
N ASP A 8 -16.29 -7.32 8.28
CA ASP A 8 -15.96 -8.64 8.80
C ASP A 8 -15.25 -9.50 7.75
N GLU A 9 -15.71 -9.44 6.52
CA GLU A 9 -15.07 -10.13 5.40
C GLU A 9 -13.66 -9.59 5.17
N LEU A 10 -13.48 -8.28 5.19
CA LEU A 10 -12.17 -7.65 5.04
C LEU A 10 -11.24 -8.09 6.17
N ARG A 11 -11.71 -8.06 7.41
CA ARG A 11 -10.90 -8.47 8.56
C ARG A 11 -10.43 -9.91 8.43
N ARG A 12 -11.32 -10.79 8.00
CA ARG A 12 -10.98 -12.20 7.81
C ARG A 12 -9.92 -12.36 6.71
N ARG A 13 -10.05 -11.64 5.60
CA ARG A 13 -9.07 -11.70 4.51
C ARG A 13 -7.71 -11.16 4.94
N VAL A 14 -7.70 -10.08 5.71
CA VAL A 14 -6.47 -9.49 6.27
C VAL A 14 -5.74 -10.50 7.16
N GLU A 15 -6.47 -11.25 7.97
CA GLU A 15 -5.88 -12.23 8.89
C GLU A 15 -5.27 -13.44 8.18
N GLN A 16 -5.63 -13.68 6.93
CA GLN A 16 -5.16 -14.85 6.17
C GLN A 16 -3.82 -14.63 5.48
N VAL A 17 -3.29 -13.42 5.47
CA VAL A 17 -2.06 -13.08 4.77
C VAL A 17 -1.09 -12.38 5.71
N ARG A 18 0.19 -12.35 5.32
CA ARG A 18 1.24 -11.74 6.12
C ARG A 18 1.51 -10.34 5.61
N TRP A 19 1.43 -9.36 6.52
CA TRP A 19 1.63 -7.95 6.20
C TRP A 19 3.00 -7.47 6.67
N PHE A 20 3.64 -6.62 5.87
CA PHE A 20 4.84 -5.91 6.26
C PHE A 20 4.50 -4.54 6.86
N HIS A 21 3.59 -3.81 6.24
CA HIS A 21 3.14 -2.50 6.72
C HIS A 21 1.87 -2.62 7.56
N THR A 22 1.81 -1.82 8.63
CA THR A 22 0.57 -1.58 9.36
C THR A 22 -0.17 -0.46 8.66
N ILE A 23 -1.37 -0.74 8.14
CA ILE A 23 -2.17 0.18 7.35
C ILE A 23 -3.60 0.19 7.89
N GLU A 24 -4.13 1.38 8.13
CA GLU A 24 -5.54 1.54 8.45
C GLU A 24 -6.36 1.48 7.16
N LEU A 25 -7.20 0.45 7.05
CA LEU A 25 -8.01 0.21 5.85
C LEU A 25 -9.41 0.82 5.95
N GLY A 26 -9.73 1.47 7.06
CA GLY A 26 -11.09 1.91 7.34
C GLY A 26 -11.94 0.83 8.00
N HIS A 27 -13.15 1.17 8.38
CA HIS A 27 -14.11 0.26 9.01
C HIS A 27 -13.56 -0.46 10.25
N GLY A 28 -12.60 0.16 10.96
CA GLY A 28 -11.98 -0.43 12.14
C GLY A 28 -11.02 -1.56 11.84
N VAL A 29 -10.59 -1.72 10.58
CA VAL A 29 -9.66 -2.76 10.17
C VAL A 29 -8.28 -2.16 9.94
N THR A 30 -7.29 -2.67 10.68
CA THR A 30 -5.89 -2.27 10.56
C THR A 30 -5.06 -3.52 10.31
N THR A 31 -4.16 -3.48 9.34
CA THR A 31 -3.32 -4.64 9.04
C THR A 31 -2.27 -4.85 10.12
N PRO A 32 -2.00 -6.10 10.54
CA PRO A 32 -1.00 -6.41 11.57
C PRO A 32 0.40 -6.48 10.95
N GLY A 33 0.95 -5.33 10.55
CA GLY A 33 2.24 -5.29 9.88
C GLY A 33 3.44 -5.49 10.81
N ALA A 34 4.56 -5.91 10.23
CA ALA A 34 5.81 -6.04 10.94
C ALA A 34 6.38 -4.67 11.34
N THR A 35 6.02 -3.62 10.62
CA THR A 35 6.39 -2.24 10.92
C THR A 35 5.20 -1.31 10.75
N ASP A 36 5.19 -0.25 11.55
CA ASP A 36 4.16 0.78 11.47
C ASP A 36 4.81 2.11 11.04
N PRO A 37 4.75 2.44 9.74
CA PRO A 37 5.38 3.67 9.27
C PRO A 37 4.75 4.95 9.85
N SER A 38 3.51 4.90 10.34
CA SER A 38 2.87 6.07 10.93
C SER A 38 3.65 6.64 12.13
N VAL A 39 4.47 5.81 12.77
CA VAL A 39 5.29 6.21 13.91
C VAL A 39 6.41 7.16 13.48
N PHE A 40 6.98 6.98 12.30
CA PHE A 40 8.14 7.77 11.88
C PHE A 40 7.88 8.71 10.70
N VAL A 41 6.81 8.50 9.94
CA VAL A 41 6.47 9.36 8.80
C VAL A 41 6.39 10.85 9.18
N PRO A 42 5.82 11.24 10.35
CA PRO A 42 5.81 12.65 10.73
C PRO A 42 7.20 13.28 10.90
N ARG A 43 8.24 12.45 11.08
CA ARG A 43 9.62 12.90 11.22
C ARG A 43 10.34 13.03 9.89
N LEU A 44 9.75 12.55 8.81
CA LEU A 44 10.31 12.68 7.47
C LEU A 44 9.99 14.07 6.94
N CYS A 45 11.00 14.75 6.45
CA CYS A 45 10.82 16.07 5.83
C CYS A 45 10.35 15.88 4.39
N LEU A 46 9.13 15.38 4.21
CA LEU A 46 8.55 15.18 2.91
C LEU A 46 8.18 16.53 2.28
N PRO A 47 8.40 16.71 0.98
CA PRO A 47 7.93 17.92 0.30
C PRO A 47 6.40 17.94 0.26
N ASP A 48 5.84 19.09 -0.14
CA ASP A 48 4.42 19.19 -0.45
C ASP A 48 4.13 18.35 -1.68
N LEU A 49 3.26 17.34 -1.53
CA LEU A 49 2.93 16.40 -2.60
C LEU A 49 1.66 16.80 -3.36
N ALA A 50 0.96 17.83 -2.92
CA ALA A 50 -0.30 18.24 -3.56
C ALA A 50 -0.09 18.53 -5.05
N GLY A 51 -0.88 17.83 -5.89
CA GLY A 51 -0.82 17.98 -7.35
C GLY A 51 0.39 17.35 -8.02
N ARG A 52 1.26 16.68 -7.27
CA ARG A 52 2.47 16.07 -7.83
C ARG A 52 2.26 14.63 -8.25
N SER A 53 3.11 14.16 -9.17
CA SER A 53 3.23 12.73 -9.48
C SER A 53 4.28 12.13 -8.56
N VAL A 54 3.97 10.95 -8.01
CA VAL A 54 4.84 10.25 -7.06
C VAL A 54 5.11 8.84 -7.58
N LEU A 55 6.37 8.46 -7.55
CA LEU A 55 6.81 7.10 -7.84
C LEU A 55 7.29 6.46 -6.54
N ASP A 56 6.64 5.38 -6.12
CA ASP A 56 7.04 4.62 -4.94
C ASP A 56 7.81 3.37 -5.38
N VAL A 57 9.11 3.38 -5.17
CA VAL A 57 10.00 2.28 -5.55
C VAL A 57 10.16 1.33 -4.36
N GLY A 58 9.84 0.06 -4.55
CA GLY A 58 9.82 -0.89 -3.45
C GLY A 58 8.60 -0.71 -2.57
N ALA A 59 7.44 -0.57 -3.17
CA ALA A 59 6.21 -0.16 -2.48
C ALA A 59 5.69 -1.17 -1.46
N TRP A 60 6.02 -2.44 -1.61
CA TRP A 60 5.60 -3.54 -0.74
C TRP A 60 4.08 -3.57 -0.58
N ASP A 61 3.56 -3.37 0.66
CA ASP A 61 2.10 -3.35 0.87
C ASP A 61 1.45 -2.01 0.51
N GLY A 62 2.25 -0.98 0.26
CA GLY A 62 1.80 0.28 -0.29
C GLY A 62 1.60 1.42 0.70
N TYR A 63 2.04 1.31 1.94
CA TYR A 63 1.81 2.37 2.92
C TYR A 63 2.18 3.76 2.39
N PHE A 64 3.39 3.91 1.84
CA PHE A 64 3.86 5.22 1.38
C PHE A 64 3.12 5.71 0.14
N SER A 65 2.70 4.78 -0.74
CA SER A 65 1.87 5.12 -1.89
C SER A 65 0.52 5.69 -1.45
N PHE A 66 -0.14 5.04 -0.50
CA PHE A 66 -1.43 5.51 0.01
C PHE A 66 -1.28 6.81 0.82
N GLU A 67 -0.18 6.96 1.53
CA GLU A 67 0.14 8.21 2.24
C GLU A 67 0.32 9.38 1.26
N ALA A 68 1.03 9.15 0.15
CA ALA A 68 1.21 10.16 -0.88
C ALA A 68 -0.13 10.59 -1.48
N GLU A 69 -0.99 9.61 -1.77
CA GLU A 69 -2.33 9.88 -2.30
C GLU A 69 -3.16 10.69 -1.29
N ARG A 70 -3.11 10.32 -0.01
CA ARG A 70 -3.81 11.04 1.05
C ARG A 70 -3.34 12.47 1.19
N ARG A 71 -2.07 12.75 0.88
CA ARG A 71 -1.48 14.10 0.89
C ARG A 71 -1.79 14.90 -0.37
N GLY A 72 -2.62 14.38 -1.27
CA GLY A 72 -3.10 15.10 -2.43
C GLY A 72 -2.28 14.92 -3.70
N ALA A 73 -1.40 13.93 -3.78
CA ALA A 73 -0.69 13.63 -5.02
C ALA A 73 -1.68 13.41 -6.16
N ALA A 74 -1.39 13.97 -7.33
CA ALA A 74 -2.27 13.85 -8.49
C ALA A 74 -2.19 12.47 -9.12
N ARG A 75 -1.04 11.82 -9.03
CA ARG A 75 -0.81 10.48 -9.54
C ARG A 75 0.22 9.78 -8.67
N VAL A 76 -0.04 8.54 -8.31
CA VAL A 76 0.92 7.71 -7.59
C VAL A 76 1.06 6.39 -8.31
N VAL A 77 2.31 6.02 -8.62
CA VAL A 77 2.64 4.73 -9.21
C VAL A 77 3.51 3.96 -8.21
N ALA A 78 3.01 2.83 -7.77
CA ALA A 78 3.72 1.91 -6.89
C ALA A 78 4.46 0.87 -7.74
N THR A 79 5.73 0.65 -7.46
CA THR A 79 6.53 -0.37 -8.14
C THR A 79 7.20 -1.28 -7.13
N ASP A 80 7.31 -2.53 -7.48
CA ASP A 80 8.05 -3.52 -6.69
C ASP A 80 8.32 -4.74 -7.57
N SER A 81 9.29 -5.54 -7.18
CA SER A 81 9.54 -6.82 -7.83
C SER A 81 9.75 -7.93 -6.80
N TYR A 82 10.74 -7.80 -5.94
CA TYR A 82 11.09 -8.83 -4.97
C TYR A 82 9.96 -9.11 -3.98
N SER A 83 9.48 -8.07 -3.31
CA SER A 83 8.45 -8.24 -2.27
C SER A 83 7.13 -8.70 -2.87
N TRP A 84 6.82 -8.25 -4.08
CA TRP A 84 5.60 -8.66 -4.77
C TRP A 84 5.69 -10.05 -5.39
N GLY A 85 6.89 -10.59 -5.48
CA GLY A 85 7.11 -11.94 -5.99
C GLY A 85 6.79 -13.07 -5.03
N GLY A 86 6.41 -12.76 -3.79
CA GLY A 86 6.04 -13.76 -2.79
C GLY A 86 7.22 -14.41 -2.08
N GLY A 87 8.43 -13.83 -2.21
CA GLY A 87 9.65 -14.40 -1.63
C GLY A 87 9.87 -14.05 -0.15
N GLY A 88 8.94 -13.36 0.50
CA GLY A 88 9.13 -12.91 1.86
C GLY A 88 7.83 -12.50 2.53
N TRP A 89 7.87 -11.39 3.26
CA TRP A 89 6.71 -10.83 3.93
C TRP A 89 5.85 -10.07 2.93
N GLY A 90 4.56 -10.36 2.93
CA GLY A 90 3.64 -9.69 2.05
C GLY A 90 3.78 -10.13 0.59
N THR A 91 2.87 -9.68 -0.22
CA THR A 91 2.85 -9.95 -1.66
C THR A 91 2.16 -8.79 -2.35
N GLN A 92 2.16 -8.79 -3.68
CA GLN A 92 1.34 -7.84 -4.44
C GLN A 92 -0.14 -7.96 -4.10
N ALA A 93 -0.60 -9.15 -3.69
CA ALA A 93 -1.97 -9.36 -3.25
C ALA A 93 -2.32 -8.51 -2.03
N CYS A 94 -1.38 -8.35 -1.07
CA CYS A 94 -1.56 -7.45 0.07
C CYS A 94 -1.75 -6.01 -0.39
N PHE A 95 -0.90 -5.53 -1.29
CA PHE A 95 -1.03 -4.20 -1.88
C PHE A 95 -2.42 -4.01 -2.51
N ARG A 96 -2.84 -4.95 -3.34
CA ARG A 96 -4.13 -4.86 -4.05
C ARG A 96 -5.30 -4.92 -3.09
N MET A 97 -5.21 -5.73 -2.06
CA MET A 97 -6.26 -5.81 -1.03
C MET A 97 -6.41 -4.47 -0.31
N ALA A 98 -5.29 -3.86 0.10
CA ALA A 98 -5.30 -2.56 0.75
C ALA A 98 -5.82 -1.48 -0.19
N ARG A 99 -5.36 -1.45 -1.44
CA ARG A 99 -5.83 -0.51 -2.44
C ARG A 99 -7.33 -0.58 -2.62
N ASP A 100 -7.87 -1.79 -2.78
CA ASP A 100 -9.30 -1.97 -3.01
C ASP A 100 -10.11 -1.59 -1.78
N ALA A 101 -9.64 -1.92 -0.59
CA ALA A 101 -10.32 -1.56 0.66
C ALA A 101 -10.35 -0.04 0.86
N LEU A 102 -9.29 0.66 0.47
CA LEU A 102 -9.20 2.11 0.59
C LEU A 102 -9.91 2.86 -0.54
N GLY A 103 -10.34 2.17 -1.59
CA GLY A 103 -10.87 2.83 -2.78
C GLY A 103 -9.81 3.68 -3.47
N SER A 104 -8.55 3.27 -3.37
CA SER A 104 -7.41 4.04 -3.85
C SER A 104 -7.24 3.94 -5.36
N HIS A 105 -6.70 5.01 -5.96
CA HIS A 105 -6.39 5.09 -7.38
C HIS A 105 -4.90 4.86 -7.68
N VAL A 106 -4.12 4.43 -6.70
CA VAL A 106 -2.70 4.14 -6.90
C VAL A 106 -2.54 3.05 -7.98
N GLU A 107 -1.69 3.32 -8.95
CA GLU A 107 -1.36 2.36 -10.01
C GLU A 107 -0.25 1.43 -9.53
N ASP A 108 -0.30 0.16 -9.91
CA ASP A 108 0.75 -0.80 -9.58
C ASP A 108 1.44 -1.31 -10.84
N VAL A 109 2.75 -1.24 -10.86
CA VAL A 109 3.59 -1.74 -11.94
C VAL A 109 4.65 -2.67 -11.35
N ARG A 110 4.59 -3.95 -11.72
CA ARG A 110 5.61 -4.90 -11.28
C ARG A 110 6.87 -4.69 -12.10
N LEU A 111 7.91 -4.16 -11.45
CA LEU A 111 9.10 -3.70 -12.12
C LEU A 111 10.29 -3.75 -11.17
N ASP A 112 11.41 -4.31 -11.64
CA ASP A 112 12.67 -4.23 -10.93
C ASP A 112 13.18 -2.78 -10.98
N VAL A 113 13.77 -2.30 -9.87
CA VAL A 113 14.28 -0.93 -9.79
C VAL A 113 15.32 -0.66 -10.88
N MET A 114 16.06 -1.68 -11.31
CA MET A 114 17.06 -1.56 -12.37
C MET A 114 16.45 -1.30 -13.75
N ASP A 115 15.16 -1.54 -13.91
CA ASP A 115 14.46 -1.38 -15.18
C ASP A 115 13.60 -0.12 -15.22
N LEU A 116 13.79 0.79 -14.25
CA LEU A 116 13.06 2.06 -14.24
C LEU A 116 13.32 2.86 -15.52
N ASP A 117 12.28 3.45 -16.05
CA ASP A 117 12.28 4.16 -17.33
C ASP A 117 11.61 5.51 -17.14
N PRO A 118 12.16 6.61 -17.73
CA PRO A 118 11.54 7.94 -17.62
C PRO A 118 10.11 8.01 -18.15
N GLY A 119 9.70 7.08 -19.00
CA GLY A 119 8.34 7.02 -19.52
C GLY A 119 7.29 6.43 -18.58
N LEU A 120 7.72 6.02 -17.40
CA LEU A 120 6.82 5.38 -16.44
C LEU A 120 5.81 6.37 -15.83
#